data_5f1730d7c1ab59b32602c83a0b4da4a2
#
_entry.id   5f1730d7c1ab59b32602c83a0b4da4a2
#
_cell.length_a   1.000
_cell.length_b   1.000
_cell.length_c   1.000
_cell.angle_alpha   90.00
_cell.angle_beta   90.00
_cell.angle_gamma   90.00
#
_symmetry.space_group_name_H-M   'P 1'
#
loop_
_entity.id
_entity.type
_entity.pdbx_description
1 polymer ?
#
loop_
_entity_poly.entity_id
_entity_poly.type
_entity_poly.pdbx_seq_one_letter_code
_entity_poly.pdbx_strand_id
1 'polypeptide(L)'
;MWIDKQKTINLQLEMPVRLSTYRKGNAIPPLPGTNIFHSTELFHVFEMTRGYEPLLIVAYIGNRPVGKLLAVIRKSVRLFPPAIIKRCEIYGTGEYFDEEQNKEDLFGEILEHLTNEVLCKSFLIEFRNLENPLFGYKAFRKKQLFRH
;
A
#
# COMPACT_ATOMS: atom_id res chain seq x y z
N MET A 1 24.21 -45.98 1.34
CA MET A 1 24.63 -44.58 1.60
C MET A 1 23.71 -43.66 0.82
N TRP A 2 22.54 -43.41 1.40
CA TRP A 2 21.54 -42.48 0.83
C TRP A 2 21.63 -41.21 1.65
N ILE A 3 22.48 -40.29 1.22
CA ILE A 3 22.64 -38.98 1.82
C ILE A 3 21.79 -37.99 1.03
N ASP A 4 20.71 -37.61 1.66
CA ASP A 4 20.14 -36.27 1.75
C ASP A 4 20.25 -35.33 0.51
N LYS A 5 19.57 -35.72 -0.57
CA LYS A 5 19.32 -34.82 -1.72
C LYS A 5 18.11 -33.88 -1.48
N GLN A 6 17.42 -33.98 -0.37
CA GLN A 6 16.25 -33.16 -0.07
C GLN A 6 16.54 -31.89 0.72
N LYS A 7 17.78 -31.68 1.17
CA LYS A 7 18.13 -30.49 1.98
C LYS A 7 18.71 -29.33 1.17
N THR A 8 18.94 -29.54 -0.14
CA THR A 8 19.61 -28.53 -0.99
C THR A 8 18.63 -27.70 -1.83
N ILE A 9 17.31 -27.96 -1.74
CA ILE A 9 16.32 -27.30 -2.61
C ILE A 9 15.60 -26.12 -1.94
N ASN A 10 15.77 -25.89 -0.64
CA ASN A 10 15.07 -24.84 0.11
C ASN A 10 15.91 -23.60 0.46
N LEU A 11 16.99 -23.37 -0.26
CA LEU A 11 17.64 -22.06 -0.31
C LEU A 11 17.24 -21.33 -1.60
N GLN A 12 15.95 -21.26 -1.92
CA GLN A 12 15.46 -20.11 -2.66
C GLN A 12 15.72 -18.92 -1.74
N LEU A 13 16.73 -18.15 -2.07
CA LEU A 13 16.94 -16.81 -1.52
C LEU A 13 15.60 -16.10 -1.70
N GLU A 14 14.79 -16.01 -0.65
CA GLU A 14 13.64 -15.13 -0.61
C GLU A 14 14.21 -13.73 -0.79
N MET A 15 14.16 -13.22 -2.01
CA MET A 15 14.59 -11.87 -2.27
C MET A 15 13.68 -10.95 -1.45
N PRO A 16 14.23 -10.08 -0.61
CA PRO A 16 13.44 -9.24 0.25
C PRO A 16 12.53 -8.33 -0.60
N VAL A 17 11.32 -8.14 -0.14
CA VAL A 17 10.38 -7.19 -0.72
C VAL A 17 10.95 -5.78 -0.51
N ARG A 18 11.09 -5.02 -1.60
CA ARG A 18 11.48 -3.62 -1.56
C ARG A 18 10.25 -2.75 -1.82
N LEU A 19 9.98 -1.82 -0.92
CA LEU A 19 8.89 -0.86 -1.05
C LEU A 19 9.41 0.48 -1.58
N SER A 20 8.70 1.05 -2.55
CA SER A 20 9.00 2.36 -3.13
C SER A 20 7.76 3.24 -3.11
N THR A 21 7.91 4.48 -2.64
CA THR A 21 6.83 5.47 -2.58
C THR A 21 7.00 6.50 -3.69
N TYR A 22 5.99 6.64 -4.53
CA TYR A 22 5.91 7.65 -5.57
C TYR A 22 4.96 8.78 -5.12
N ARG A 23 5.45 10.01 -5.20
CA ARG A 23 4.71 11.23 -4.81
C ARG A 23 4.48 12.17 -6.00
N LYS A 24 5.02 11.82 -7.16
CA LYS A 24 4.92 12.56 -8.42
C LYS A 24 4.64 11.59 -9.55
N GLY A 25 3.64 11.91 -10.36
CA GLY A 25 3.20 11.05 -11.43
C GLY A 25 4.26 10.78 -12.50
N ASN A 26 5.12 11.76 -12.79
CA ASN A 26 6.22 11.62 -13.75
C ASN A 26 7.36 10.67 -13.28
N ALA A 27 7.38 10.31 -12.00
CA ALA A 27 8.35 9.36 -11.44
C ALA A 27 7.83 7.92 -11.42
N ILE A 28 6.54 7.70 -11.72
CA ILE A 28 5.94 6.36 -11.69
C ILE A 28 6.35 5.61 -12.96
N PRO A 29 7.01 4.44 -12.84
CA PRO A 29 7.31 3.62 -14.01
C PRO A 29 6.02 2.98 -14.57
N PRO A 30 6.04 2.43 -15.79
CA PRO A 30 4.95 1.59 -16.27
C PRO A 30 4.69 0.44 -15.31
N LEU A 31 3.48 0.33 -14.80
CA LEU A 31 3.06 -0.69 -13.84
C LEU A 31 1.94 -1.55 -14.44
N PRO A 32 1.94 -2.86 -14.17
CA PRO A 32 0.85 -3.73 -14.54
C PRO A 32 -0.41 -3.43 -13.73
N GLY A 33 -1.52 -4.06 -14.14
CA GLY A 33 -2.78 -4.07 -13.43
C GLY A 33 -3.87 -3.26 -14.08
N THR A 34 -5.10 -3.52 -13.66
CA THR A 34 -6.34 -2.97 -14.22
C THR A 34 -7.26 -2.37 -13.16
N ASN A 35 -6.86 -2.43 -11.88
CA ASN A 35 -7.67 -1.88 -10.81
C ASN A 35 -7.60 -0.34 -10.83
N ILE A 36 -8.71 0.28 -11.16
CA ILE A 36 -8.82 1.75 -11.28
C ILE A 36 -8.45 2.48 -9.98
N PHE A 37 -8.77 1.91 -8.82
CA PHE A 37 -8.48 2.53 -7.52
C PHE A 37 -6.99 2.60 -7.20
N HIS A 38 -6.18 1.80 -7.89
CA HIS A 38 -4.72 1.77 -7.71
C HIS A 38 -3.98 2.07 -9.03
N SER A 39 -4.67 2.74 -9.96
CA SER A 39 -4.12 3.09 -11.27
C SER A 39 -3.28 4.37 -11.23
N THR A 40 -2.39 4.50 -12.21
CA THR A 40 -1.61 5.72 -12.43
C THR A 40 -2.50 6.88 -12.87
N GLU A 41 -3.58 6.59 -13.60
CA GLU A 41 -4.57 7.57 -14.06
C GLU A 41 -5.27 8.22 -12.87
N LEU A 42 -5.74 7.44 -11.90
CA LEU A 42 -6.35 7.98 -10.69
C LEU A 42 -5.34 8.76 -9.84
N PHE A 43 -4.08 8.30 -9.78
CA PHE A 43 -3.01 9.06 -9.15
C PHE A 43 -2.89 10.46 -9.73
N HIS A 44 -2.86 10.59 -11.07
CA HIS A 44 -2.78 11.88 -11.75
C HIS A 44 -4.01 12.77 -11.47
N VAL A 45 -5.20 12.19 -11.41
CA VAL A 45 -6.42 12.92 -11.03
C VAL A 45 -6.26 13.54 -9.65
N PHE A 46 -5.78 12.78 -8.67
CA PHE A 46 -5.53 13.31 -7.33
C PHE A 46 -4.38 14.33 -7.30
N GLU A 47 -3.30 14.11 -8.06
CA GLU A 47 -2.17 15.02 -8.14
C GLU A 47 -2.58 16.41 -8.67
N MET A 48 -3.53 16.44 -9.61
CA MET A 48 -4.08 17.67 -10.19
C MET A 48 -5.19 18.31 -9.34
N THR A 49 -5.73 17.58 -8.37
CA THR A 49 -6.85 18.06 -7.56
C THR A 49 -6.35 18.82 -6.32
N ARG A 50 -6.77 20.06 -6.18
CA ARG A 50 -6.37 20.90 -5.03
C ARG A 50 -6.79 20.28 -3.71
N GLY A 51 -5.85 20.18 -2.78
CA GLY A 51 -6.10 19.63 -1.43
C GLY A 51 -5.94 18.12 -1.32
N TYR A 52 -5.51 17.46 -2.39
CA TYR A 52 -5.18 16.04 -2.40
C TYR A 52 -3.68 15.85 -2.62
N GLU A 53 -3.07 14.95 -1.88
CA GLU A 53 -1.66 14.57 -2.01
C GLU A 53 -1.61 13.04 -2.19
N PRO A 54 -1.52 12.53 -3.42
CA PRO A 54 -1.48 11.08 -3.65
C PRO A 54 -0.12 10.50 -3.30
N LEU A 55 -0.13 9.22 -2.90
CA LEU A 55 1.04 8.39 -2.63
C LEU A 55 0.78 7.03 -3.26
N LEU A 56 1.61 6.63 -4.21
CA LEU A 56 1.57 5.28 -4.75
C LEU A 56 2.73 4.49 -4.16
N ILE A 57 2.43 3.45 -3.41
CA ILE A 57 3.41 2.52 -2.86
C ILE A 57 3.42 1.30 -3.76
N VAL A 58 4.61 0.93 -4.21
CA VAL A 58 4.82 -0.25 -5.07
C VAL A 58 5.80 -1.18 -4.38
N ALA A 59 5.40 -2.44 -4.29
CA ALA A 59 6.22 -3.52 -3.78
C ALA A 59 6.93 -4.22 -4.93
N TYR A 60 8.23 -4.45 -4.78
CA TYR A 60 9.09 -5.11 -5.76
C TYR A 60 9.80 -6.30 -5.15
N ILE A 61 9.94 -7.36 -5.94
CA ILE A 61 10.90 -8.45 -5.72
C ILE A 61 11.94 -8.34 -6.84
N GLY A 62 13.18 -7.99 -6.47
CA GLY A 62 14.17 -7.56 -7.46
C GLY A 62 13.70 -6.30 -8.21
N ASN A 63 13.50 -6.42 -9.52
CA ASN A 63 12.96 -5.35 -10.36
C ASN A 63 11.51 -5.57 -10.80
N ARG A 64 10.90 -6.68 -10.39
CA ARG A 64 9.53 -7.03 -10.76
C ARG A 64 8.55 -6.43 -9.75
N PRO A 65 7.57 -5.61 -10.16
CA PRO A 65 6.50 -5.17 -9.28
C PRO A 65 5.61 -6.37 -8.92
N VAL A 66 5.31 -6.55 -7.64
CA VAL A 66 4.48 -7.65 -7.11
C VAL A 66 3.18 -7.14 -6.49
N GLY A 67 3.11 -5.86 -6.18
CA GLY A 67 1.88 -5.25 -5.69
C GLY A 67 1.97 -3.73 -5.66
N LYS A 68 0.82 -3.07 -5.63
CA LYS A 68 0.71 -1.62 -5.51
C LYS A 68 -0.49 -1.20 -4.69
N LEU A 69 -0.36 -0.07 -4.01
CA LEU A 69 -1.41 0.54 -3.20
C LEU A 69 -1.38 2.06 -3.41
N LEU A 70 -2.51 2.63 -3.85
CA LEU A 70 -2.70 4.07 -3.92
C LEU A 70 -3.39 4.54 -2.63
N ALA A 71 -2.75 5.47 -1.96
CA ALA A 71 -3.30 6.21 -0.84
C ALA A 71 -3.35 7.70 -1.18
N VAL A 72 -4.25 8.44 -0.57
CA VAL A 72 -4.36 9.88 -0.79
C VAL A 72 -4.50 10.61 0.53
N ILE A 73 -3.66 11.62 0.74
CA ILE A 73 -3.80 12.52 1.89
C ILE A 73 -4.71 13.67 1.46
N ARG A 74 -5.85 13.78 2.15
CA ARG A 74 -6.82 14.82 1.91
C ARG A 74 -6.83 15.82 3.06
N LYS A 75 -6.76 17.12 2.73
CA LYS A 75 -6.94 18.21 3.68
C LYS A 75 -8.44 18.47 3.85
N SER A 76 -8.95 18.29 5.05
CA SER A 76 -10.32 18.66 5.39
C SER A 76 -10.31 19.86 6.32
N VAL A 77 -10.92 20.97 5.88
CA VAL A 77 -11.12 22.16 6.70
C VAL A 77 -12.55 22.11 7.23
N ARG A 78 -12.74 21.71 8.49
CA ARG A 78 -14.10 21.61 9.05
C ARG A 78 -14.21 21.86 10.54
N LEU A 79 -13.39 22.73 11.12
CA LEU A 79 -13.59 23.08 12.52
C LEU A 79 -13.36 24.57 12.75
N PHE A 80 -14.15 25.13 13.63
CA PHE A 80 -13.93 26.47 14.15
C PHE A 80 -13.36 26.37 15.58
N PRO A 81 -12.16 26.91 15.82
CA PRO A 81 -11.27 27.60 14.91
C PRO A 81 -10.73 26.66 13.82
N PRO A 82 -10.32 27.20 12.65
CA PRO A 82 -9.97 26.39 11.48
C PRO A 82 -8.79 25.46 11.80
N ALA A 83 -9.09 24.22 12.13
CA ALA A 83 -8.10 23.16 12.26
C ALA A 83 -8.04 22.39 10.93
N ILE A 84 -6.86 22.34 10.32
CA ILE A 84 -6.61 21.53 9.13
C ILE A 84 -6.42 20.09 9.58
N ILE A 85 -7.47 19.29 9.44
CA ILE A 85 -7.37 17.86 9.66
C ILE A 85 -6.97 17.21 8.33
N LYS A 86 -5.84 16.52 8.34
CA LYS A 86 -5.40 15.69 7.22
C LYS A 86 -5.80 14.25 7.49
N ARG A 87 -6.40 13.62 6.50
CA ARG A 87 -6.75 12.19 6.51
C ARG A 87 -6.03 11.50 5.38
N CYS A 88 -5.52 10.31 5.63
CA CYS A 88 -5.01 9.43 4.60
C CYS A 88 -6.10 8.41 4.27
N GLU A 89 -6.59 8.42 3.05
CA GLU A 89 -7.66 7.53 2.58
C GLU A 89 -7.08 6.50 1.63
N ILE A 90 -7.48 5.23 1.81
CA ILE A 90 -7.12 4.09 0.97
C ILE A 90 -8.40 3.47 0.46
N TYR A 91 -8.55 3.33 -0.86
CA TYR A 91 -9.73 2.74 -1.49
C TYR A 91 -9.41 1.34 -2.00
N GLY A 92 -10.03 0.32 -1.39
CA GLY A 92 -9.80 -1.07 -1.75
C GLY A 92 -8.60 -1.70 -1.05
N THR A 93 -8.25 -2.90 -1.47
CA THR A 93 -7.26 -3.78 -0.82
C THR A 93 -5.86 -3.70 -1.41
N GLY A 94 -5.62 -2.87 -2.41
CA GLY A 94 -4.43 -2.90 -3.24
C GLY A 94 -4.61 -3.78 -4.48
N GLU A 95 -3.61 -3.84 -5.32
CA GLU A 95 -3.55 -4.72 -6.48
C GLU A 95 -2.24 -5.51 -6.43
N TYR A 96 -2.35 -6.84 -6.58
CA TYR A 96 -1.24 -7.78 -6.39
C TYR A 96 -1.07 -8.63 -7.66
N PHE A 97 0.17 -8.78 -8.12
CA PHE A 97 0.52 -9.37 -9.42
C PHE A 97 1.15 -10.74 -9.30
N ASP A 98 1.50 -11.15 -8.08
CA ASP A 98 2.13 -12.42 -7.81
C ASP A 98 1.18 -13.32 -7.00
N GLU A 99 0.81 -14.47 -7.60
CA GLU A 99 -0.09 -15.43 -6.95
C GLU A 99 0.64 -16.28 -5.88
N GLU A 100 1.96 -16.37 -5.97
CA GLU A 100 2.78 -17.13 -5.03
C GLU A 100 2.97 -16.38 -3.70
N GLN A 101 2.81 -15.04 -3.71
CA GLN A 101 2.93 -14.21 -2.52
C GLN A 101 1.63 -14.18 -1.72
N ASN A 102 1.77 -14.24 -0.39
CA ASN A 102 0.61 -14.03 0.48
C ASN A 102 0.20 -12.56 0.43
N LYS A 103 -0.95 -12.30 -0.19
CA LYS A 103 -1.49 -10.95 -0.39
C LYS A 103 -1.71 -10.19 0.92
N GLU A 104 -2.12 -10.88 1.99
CA GLU A 104 -2.33 -10.24 3.30
C GLU A 104 -1.01 -9.84 3.98
N ASP A 105 0.02 -10.66 3.85
CA ASP A 105 1.33 -10.36 4.41
C ASP A 105 1.97 -9.18 3.66
N LEU A 106 1.91 -9.19 2.32
CA LEU A 106 2.39 -8.11 1.49
C LEU A 106 1.61 -6.80 1.75
N PHE A 107 0.29 -6.89 1.92
CA PHE A 107 -0.52 -5.75 2.34
C PHE A 107 -0.07 -5.22 3.71
N GLY A 108 0.26 -6.11 4.65
CA GLY A 108 0.77 -5.74 5.97
C GLY A 108 2.05 -4.94 5.90
N GLU A 109 3.01 -5.33 5.05
CA GLU A 109 4.26 -4.60 4.82
C GLU A 109 4.02 -3.24 4.17
N ILE A 110 3.15 -3.19 3.14
CA ILE A 110 2.76 -1.94 2.49
C ILE A 110 2.08 -0.99 3.48
N LEU A 111 1.17 -1.50 4.32
CA LEU A 111 0.46 -0.70 5.33
C LEU A 111 1.42 -0.15 6.39
N GLU A 112 2.39 -0.95 6.82
CA GLU A 112 3.43 -0.49 7.74
C GLU A 112 4.26 0.63 7.15
N HIS A 113 4.72 0.45 5.92
CA HIS A 113 5.47 1.45 5.20
C HIS A 113 4.66 2.74 5.02
N LEU A 114 3.40 2.64 4.57
CA LEU A 114 2.48 3.77 4.45
C LEU A 114 2.30 4.50 5.77
N THR A 115 2.08 3.76 6.86
CA THR A 115 1.89 4.34 8.19
C THR A 115 3.10 5.19 8.57
N ASN A 116 4.32 4.70 8.38
CA ASN A 116 5.54 5.43 8.64
C ASN A 116 5.68 6.68 7.76
N GLU A 117 5.29 6.59 6.49
CA GLU A 117 5.33 7.71 5.54
C GLU A 117 4.35 8.85 5.87
N VAL A 118 3.22 8.54 6.53
CA VAL A 118 2.14 9.51 6.77
C VAL A 118 1.98 9.92 8.23
N LEU A 119 2.65 9.27 9.18
CA LEU A 119 2.54 9.54 10.63
C LEU A 119 2.66 11.03 10.99
N CYS A 120 3.57 11.76 10.35
CA CYS A 120 3.76 13.19 10.59
C CYS A 120 2.85 14.08 9.74
N LYS A 121 2.05 13.50 8.83
CA LYS A 121 1.30 14.26 7.82
C LYS A 121 -0.21 14.11 7.95
N SER A 122 -0.69 13.02 8.52
CA SER A 122 -2.11 12.76 8.66
C SER A 122 -2.46 12.33 10.09
N PHE A 123 -3.62 12.79 10.55
CA PHE A 123 -4.15 12.44 11.86
C PHE A 123 -4.85 11.08 11.87
N LEU A 124 -5.41 10.68 10.73
CA LEU A 124 -6.20 9.47 10.59
C LEU A 124 -5.85 8.76 9.29
N ILE A 125 -5.68 7.45 9.35
CA ILE A 125 -5.63 6.58 8.17
C ILE A 125 -6.97 5.86 8.09
N GLU A 126 -7.71 6.09 7.00
CA GLU A 126 -9.01 5.49 6.74
C GLU A 126 -8.88 4.47 5.61
N PHE A 127 -9.18 3.22 5.93
CA PHE A 127 -9.15 2.12 4.97
C PHE A 127 -10.58 1.72 4.60
N ARG A 128 -10.92 1.92 3.32
CA ARG A 128 -12.24 1.62 2.78
C ARG A 128 -12.19 0.35 1.94
N ASN A 129 -12.39 -0.78 2.60
CA ASN A 129 -12.50 -2.07 1.92
C ASN A 129 -13.98 -2.42 1.72
N LEU A 130 -14.42 -2.40 0.46
CA LEU A 130 -15.79 -2.69 0.07
C LEU A 130 -16.01 -4.14 -0.36
N GLU A 131 -14.92 -4.89 -0.63
CA GLU A 131 -15.02 -6.24 -1.20
C GLU A 131 -14.93 -7.34 -0.14
N ASN A 132 -13.89 -7.29 0.70
CA ASN A 132 -13.67 -8.30 1.75
C ASN A 132 -13.39 -7.63 3.10
N PRO A 133 -14.37 -7.56 3.99
CA PRO A 133 -14.22 -6.88 5.27
C PRO A 133 -13.20 -7.52 6.21
N LEU A 134 -12.78 -8.75 5.97
CA LEU A 134 -11.78 -9.46 6.77
C LEU A 134 -10.35 -9.32 6.23
N PHE A 135 -10.19 -8.84 4.99
CA PHE A 135 -8.88 -8.66 4.39
C PHE A 135 -8.05 -7.65 5.19
N GLY A 136 -6.81 -8.01 5.45
CA GLY A 136 -5.89 -7.17 6.22
C GLY A 136 -6.15 -7.14 7.73
N TYR A 137 -7.15 -7.87 8.24
CA TYR A 137 -7.48 -7.87 9.67
C TYR A 137 -6.28 -8.19 10.56
N LYS A 138 -5.43 -9.14 10.17
CA LYS A 138 -4.21 -9.50 10.91
C LYS A 138 -3.22 -8.33 10.96
N ALA A 139 -3.04 -7.62 9.84
CA ALA A 139 -2.16 -6.46 9.76
C ALA A 139 -2.66 -5.32 10.65
N PHE A 140 -3.96 -5.00 10.60
CA PHE A 140 -4.56 -3.99 11.48
C PHE A 140 -4.44 -4.35 12.96
N ARG A 141 -4.69 -5.61 13.33
CA ARG A 141 -4.59 -6.07 14.70
C ARG A 141 -3.15 -6.01 15.23
N LYS A 142 -2.17 -6.41 14.42
CA LYS A 142 -0.74 -6.36 14.80
C LYS A 142 -0.27 -4.93 15.09
N LYS A 143 -0.82 -3.95 14.38
CA LYS A 143 -0.49 -2.53 14.52
C LYS A 143 -1.36 -1.79 15.53
N GLN A 144 -2.24 -2.48 16.26
CA GLN A 144 -3.20 -1.86 17.17
C GLN A 144 -4.09 -0.78 16.51
N LEU A 145 -4.29 -0.90 15.21
CA LEU A 145 -5.20 -0.05 14.47
C LEU A 145 -6.63 -0.50 14.74
N PHE A 146 -7.44 0.36 15.33
CA PHE A 146 -8.82 0.06 15.66
C PHE A 146 -9.72 0.17 14.44
N ARG A 147 -10.67 -0.77 14.37
CA ARG A 147 -11.75 -0.77 13.41
C ARG A 147 -12.95 -0.10 14.06
N HIS A 148 -13.48 0.91 13.41
CA HIS A 148 -14.80 1.48 13.74
C HIS A 148 -15.84 0.98 12.75
#